data_277ebebdf969f0e944e44ddfba1434c2
#
_entry.id   277ebebdf969f0e944e44ddfba1434c2
#
_cell.length_a   1.000
_cell.length_b   1.000
_cell.length_c   1.000
_cell.angle_alpha   90.00
_cell.angle_beta   90.00
_cell.angle_gamma   90.00
#
_symmetry.space_group_name_H-M   'P 1'
#
loop_
_entity.id
_entity.type
_entity.pdbx_description
1 polymer ?
#
loop_
_entity_poly.entity_id
_entity_poly.type
_entity_poly.pdbx_seq_one_letter_code
_entity_poly.pdbx_strand_id
1 'polypeptide(L)'
;QGLSVIEVKGFGRQKGHTELYRGAEYVVDFLPKVKIEVALDDDQVEPAIAAIIDAAKTDKIGDGKIFVSTIEQAIRIRTGESGSEAL
;
A
#
# COMPACT_ATOMS: atom_id res chain seq x y z
N GLN A 1 9.04 14.88 -5.11
CA GLN A 1 7.95 14.11 -4.52
C GLN A 1 8.50 12.94 -3.75
N GLY A 2 8.03 12.79 -2.55
CA GLY A 2 8.43 11.70 -1.70
C GLY A 2 7.37 10.61 -1.62
N LEU A 3 7.74 9.50 -1.02
CA LEU A 3 6.81 8.45 -0.69
C LEU A 3 7.04 8.01 0.74
N SER A 4 6.04 7.42 1.34
CA SER A 4 6.12 6.88 2.68
C SER A 4 5.99 5.37 2.65
N VAL A 5 6.77 4.69 3.48
CA VAL A 5 6.74 3.25 3.61
C VAL A 5 6.34 2.91 5.04
N ILE A 6 5.31 2.12 5.17
CA ILE A 6 4.74 1.75 6.46
C ILE A 6 4.72 0.23 6.56
N GLU A 7 5.27 -0.29 7.63
CA GLU A 7 5.17 -1.71 7.90
C GLU A 7 3.82 -2.01 8.54
N VAL A 8 3.12 -2.97 8.00
CA VAL A 8 1.82 -3.41 8.53
C VAL A 8 1.82 -4.91 8.67
N LYS A 9 1.01 -5.39 9.61
CA LYS A 9 0.75 -6.82 9.73
C LYS A 9 -0.56 -7.10 9.02
N GLY A 10 -0.48 -7.94 8.00
CA GLY A 10 -1.64 -8.34 7.25
C GLY A 10 -2.26 -9.60 7.80
N PHE A 11 -3.57 -9.67 7.71
CA PHE A 11 -4.34 -10.87 8.01
C PHE A 11 -5.19 -11.19 6.80
N GLY A 12 -5.09 -12.40 6.29
CA GLY A 12 -5.83 -12.72 5.08
C GLY A 12 -5.77 -14.20 4.72
N ARG A 13 -6.19 -14.50 3.50
CA ARG A 13 -6.29 -15.87 2.98
C ARG A 13 -4.99 -16.40 2.39
N GLN A 14 -3.87 -15.84 2.75
CA GLN A 14 -2.60 -16.36 2.27
C GLN A 14 -2.25 -17.64 3.02
N LYS A 15 -1.53 -18.54 2.36
CA LYS A 15 -1.02 -19.73 3.02
C LYS A 15 0.07 -19.29 3.99
N GLY A 16 -0.27 -19.29 5.26
CA GLY A 16 0.64 -19.00 6.34
C GLY A 16 0.80 -20.18 7.26
N HIS A 17 1.15 -19.91 8.48
CA HIS A 17 1.26 -20.94 9.50
C HIS A 17 -0.13 -21.47 9.87
N THR A 18 -0.26 -22.77 9.83
CA THR A 18 -1.44 -23.43 10.37
C THR A 18 -1.13 -23.81 11.81
N GLU A 19 -1.90 -23.27 12.73
CA GLU A 19 -1.77 -23.61 14.14
C GLU A 19 -2.99 -24.37 14.61
N LEU A 20 -2.74 -25.42 15.37
CA LEU A 20 -3.81 -26.15 16.05
C LEU A 20 -4.05 -25.49 17.40
N TYR A 21 -5.25 -24.99 17.58
CA TYR A 21 -5.66 -24.38 18.83
C TYR A 21 -7.01 -24.97 19.26
N ARG A 22 -7.04 -25.60 20.45
CA ARG A 22 -8.24 -26.26 20.99
C ARG A 22 -8.86 -27.29 20.03
N GLY A 23 -8.01 -28.02 19.30
CA GLY A 23 -8.48 -29.01 18.35
C GLY A 23 -9.06 -28.46 17.06
N ALA A 24 -9.02 -27.17 16.86
CA ALA A 24 -9.39 -26.52 15.62
C ALA A 24 -8.14 -26.00 14.92
N GLU A 25 -8.17 -26.10 13.60
CA GLU A 25 -7.08 -25.62 12.78
C GLU A 25 -7.35 -24.17 12.40
N TYR A 26 -6.45 -23.27 12.84
CA TYR A 26 -6.51 -21.87 12.50
C TYR A 26 -5.35 -21.52 11.59
N VAL A 27 -5.68 -20.86 10.49
CA VAL A 27 -4.67 -20.22 9.67
C VAL A 27 -4.51 -18.80 10.20
N VAL A 28 -3.46 -18.59 10.99
CA VAL A 28 -3.12 -17.26 11.48
C VAL A 28 -2.03 -16.72 10.58
N ASP A 29 -2.41 -15.76 9.76
CA ASP A 29 -1.52 -15.22 8.77
C ASP A 29 -1.19 -13.76 9.10
N PHE A 30 -0.26 -13.58 10.04
CA PHE A 30 0.28 -12.28 10.39
C PHE A 30 1.58 -12.05 9.65
N LEU A 31 1.51 -12.15 8.32
CA LEU A 31 2.69 -11.88 7.51
C LEU A 31 2.99 -10.40 7.51
N PRO A 32 4.26 -10.04 7.63
CA PRO A 32 4.65 -8.65 7.48
C PRO A 32 4.35 -8.20 6.05
N LYS A 33 3.71 -7.05 5.95
CA LYS A 33 3.39 -6.41 4.67
C LYS A 33 3.87 -4.98 4.70
N VAL A 34 4.02 -4.41 3.53
CA VAL A 34 4.46 -3.04 3.39
C VAL A 34 3.35 -2.27 2.69
N LYS A 35 2.98 -1.15 3.28
CA LYS A 35 2.08 -0.19 2.68
C LYS A 35 2.90 0.98 2.18
N ILE A 36 2.76 1.31 0.93
CA ILE A 36 3.44 2.46 0.33
C ILE A 36 2.39 3.51 0.02
N GLU A 37 2.63 4.73 0.46
CA GLU A 37 1.77 5.86 0.16
C GLU A 37 2.55 6.89 -0.63
N VAL A 38 1.93 7.38 -1.70
CA VAL A 38 2.50 8.45 -2.50
C VAL A 38 1.38 9.39 -2.91
N ALA A 39 1.61 10.68 -2.72
CA ALA A 39 0.69 11.71 -3.17
C ALA A 39 1.21 12.27 -4.50
N LEU A 40 0.34 12.32 -5.49
CA LEU A 40 0.69 12.69 -6.86
C LEU A 40 -0.33 13.68 -7.40
N ASP A 41 0.09 14.46 -8.39
CA ASP A 41 -0.87 15.17 -9.24
C ASP A 41 -1.70 14.17 -10.04
N ASP A 42 -2.91 14.56 -10.40
CA ASP A 42 -3.84 13.67 -11.08
C ASP A 42 -3.26 13.07 -12.36
N ASP A 43 -2.50 13.84 -13.11
CA ASP A 43 -1.92 13.37 -14.38
C ASP A 43 -0.79 12.35 -14.18
N GLN A 44 -0.28 12.19 -12.97
CA GLN A 44 0.77 11.24 -12.65
C GLN A 44 0.24 9.91 -12.12
N VAL A 45 -1.04 9.83 -11.81
CA VAL A 45 -1.62 8.64 -11.18
C VAL A 45 -1.55 7.42 -12.08
N GLU A 46 -2.03 7.53 -13.32
CA GLU A 46 -2.01 6.39 -14.24
C GLU A 46 -0.60 5.91 -14.57
N PRO A 47 0.36 6.79 -14.87
CA PRO A 47 1.74 6.34 -15.05
C PRO A 47 2.33 5.66 -13.81
N ALA A 48 1.99 6.15 -12.62
CA ALA A 48 2.48 5.55 -11.38
C ALA A 48 1.90 4.15 -11.18
N ILE A 49 0.60 3.97 -11.43
CA ILE A 49 -0.04 2.66 -11.35
C ILE A 49 0.65 1.68 -12.30
N ALA A 50 0.87 2.08 -13.54
CA ALA A 50 1.52 1.24 -14.52
C ALA A 50 2.94 0.84 -14.08
N ALA A 51 3.70 1.77 -13.54
CA ALA A 51 5.05 1.51 -13.07
C ALA A 51 5.07 0.53 -11.90
N ILE A 52 4.14 0.69 -10.96
CA ILE A 52 4.03 -0.19 -9.80
C ILE A 52 3.65 -1.61 -10.24
N ILE A 53 2.68 -1.73 -11.12
CA ILE A 53 2.27 -3.04 -11.64
C ILE A 53 3.44 -3.72 -12.35
N ASP A 54 4.14 -3.00 -13.19
CA ASP A 54 5.27 -3.55 -13.93
C ASP A 54 6.36 -4.07 -13.00
N ALA A 55 6.64 -3.34 -11.93
CA ALA A 55 7.68 -3.70 -10.98
C ALA A 55 7.27 -4.82 -10.01
N ALA A 56 6.00 -4.86 -9.63
CA ALA A 56 5.53 -5.72 -8.54
C ALA A 56 4.84 -6.99 -8.98
N LYS A 57 4.40 -7.04 -10.23
CA LYS A 57 3.60 -8.17 -10.72
C LYS A 57 4.45 -9.42 -10.86
N THR A 58 4.03 -10.48 -10.20
CA THR A 58 4.65 -11.81 -10.30
C THR A 58 3.69 -12.87 -10.83
N ASP A 59 2.44 -12.51 -11.04
CA ASP A 59 1.32 -13.41 -11.39
C ASP A 59 1.03 -14.46 -10.30
N LYS A 60 1.51 -14.22 -9.10
CA LYS A 60 1.27 -15.08 -7.94
C LYS A 60 0.42 -14.36 -6.91
N ILE A 61 -0.25 -15.16 -6.08
CA ILE A 61 -0.98 -14.62 -4.95
C ILE A 61 0.00 -13.91 -4.02
N GLY A 62 -0.35 -12.71 -3.59
CA GLY A 62 0.49 -11.93 -2.69
C GLY A 62 1.13 -10.71 -3.33
N ASP A 63 0.90 -10.47 -4.62
CA ASP A 63 1.43 -9.29 -5.30
C ASP A 63 0.90 -7.98 -4.69
N GLY A 64 -0.29 -8.04 -4.09
CA GLY A 64 -0.85 -6.89 -3.41
C GLY A 64 -1.92 -6.17 -4.20
N LYS A 65 -2.27 -5.00 -3.71
CA LYS A 65 -3.34 -4.18 -4.27
C LYS A 65 -2.94 -2.71 -4.26
N ILE A 66 -3.52 -1.98 -5.17
CA ILE A 66 -3.38 -0.54 -5.24
C ILE A 66 -4.73 0.09 -4.97
N PHE A 67 -4.79 0.99 -4.01
CA PHE A 67 -5.98 1.79 -3.74
C PHE A 67 -5.67 3.23 -4.11
N VAL A 68 -6.59 3.85 -4.83
CA VAL A 68 -6.45 5.25 -5.21
C VAL A 68 -7.57 6.03 -4.54
N SER A 69 -7.21 7.09 -3.86
CA SER A 69 -8.18 7.97 -3.22
C SER A 69 -7.83 9.42 -3.48
N THR A 70 -8.83 10.26 -3.43
CA THR A 70 -8.63 11.70 -3.59
C THR A 70 -8.17 12.31 -2.29
N ILE A 71 -7.12 13.10 -2.39
CA ILE A 71 -6.69 13.97 -1.29
C ILE A 71 -7.37 15.30 -1.48
N GLU A 72 -8.20 15.69 -0.53
CA GLU A 72 -8.94 16.94 -0.65
C GLU A 72 -8.04 18.16 -0.52
N GLN A 73 -7.01 18.04 0.30
CA GLN A 73 -6.15 19.18 0.60
C GLN A 73 -4.75 18.70 0.98
N ALA A 74 -3.74 19.31 0.42
CA ALA A 74 -2.35 19.11 0.80
C ALA A 74 -1.75 20.47 1.11
N ILE A 75 -1.09 20.58 2.26
CA ILE A 75 -0.48 21.83 2.70
C ILE A 75 0.92 21.51 3.20
N ARG A 76 1.90 22.25 2.69
CA ARG A 76 3.27 22.13 3.18
C ARG A 76 3.40 22.96 4.45
N ILE A 77 3.79 22.34 5.53
CA ILE A 77 3.83 23.00 6.84
C ILE A 77 4.82 24.16 6.83
N ARG A 78 6.00 23.96 6.26
CA ARG A 78 7.06 24.96 6.28
C ARG A 78 6.69 26.25 5.54
N THR A 79 6.03 26.14 4.40
CA THR A 79 5.80 27.27 3.49
C THR A 79 4.35 27.72 3.44
N GLY A 80 3.42 26.89 3.86
CA GLY A 80 1.98 27.15 3.70
C GLY A 80 1.47 26.94 2.28
N GLU A 81 2.32 26.50 1.36
CA GLU A 81 1.90 26.18 0.00
C GLU A 81 0.87 25.07 0.02
N SER A 82 -0.08 25.11 -0.92
CA SER A 82 -1.16 24.14 -1.00
C SER A 82 -1.30 23.57 -2.40
N GLY A 83 -2.04 22.46 -2.50
CA GLY A 83 -2.28 21.80 -3.76
C GLY A 83 -1.03 21.17 -4.33
N SER A 84 -0.86 21.23 -5.64
CA SER A 84 0.29 20.62 -6.33
C SER A 84 1.62 21.12 -5.84
N GLU A 85 1.69 22.37 -5.42
CA GLU A 85 2.93 22.97 -4.92
C GLU A 85 3.35 22.38 -3.57
N ALA A 86 2.42 21.74 -2.84
CA ALA A 86 2.69 21.11 -1.57
C ALA A 86 3.24 19.70 -1.70
N LEU A 87 3.20 19.14 -2.87
CA LEU A 87 3.62 17.75 -3.12
C LEU A 87 5.13 17.60 -3.32
#